data_fdff5e0436eeb8b39a225021aa7ac2d9
#
_entry.id   fdff5e0436eeb8b39a225021aa7ac2d9
#
_cell.length_a   1.000
_cell.length_b   1.000
_cell.length_c   1.000
_cell.angle_alpha   90.00
_cell.angle_beta   90.00
_cell.angle_gamma   90.00
#
_symmetry.space_group_name_H-M   'P 1'
#
loop_
_entity.id
_entity.type
_entity.pdbx_description
1 polymer ?
#
loop_
_entity_poly.entity_id
_entity_poly.type
_entity_poly.pdbx_seq_one_letter_code
_entity_poly.pdbx_strand_id
1 'polypeptide(L)'
;FYELENGELVGICKFKEGHQSFPGRGHGGVSAALLDETIGRAAAINNPDLWGVTIELSTKYRKPVPLEGEIKIVGRITKETNRMFEGTGEIILPNGDVAVTAKGRYIKMPIEKIANFDTNEETSEEWFPNLKDTDPTEIEL
;
A
#
# COMPACT_ATOMS: atom_id res chain seq x y z
N PHE A 1 1.81 -1.28 -8.36
CA PHE A 1 2.42 -0.16 -7.63
C PHE A 1 3.39 0.56 -8.54
N TYR A 2 3.44 1.89 -8.40
CA TYR A 2 4.31 2.77 -9.16
C TYR A 2 5.03 3.70 -8.20
N GLU A 3 6.36 3.78 -8.34
CA GLU A 3 7.19 4.70 -7.57
C GLU A 3 7.28 6.03 -8.32
N LEU A 4 6.97 7.12 -7.64
CA LEU A 4 7.03 8.45 -8.22
C LEU A 4 8.35 9.15 -7.87
N GLU A 5 8.80 10.06 -8.72
CA GLU A 5 10.04 10.84 -8.49
C GLU A 5 10.01 11.67 -7.19
N ASN A 6 8.83 12.03 -6.71
CA ASN A 6 8.65 12.75 -5.45
C ASN A 6 8.72 11.87 -4.20
N GLY A 7 8.99 10.58 -4.34
CA GLY A 7 9.07 9.62 -3.23
C GLY A 7 7.74 9.08 -2.74
N GLU A 8 6.66 9.26 -3.51
CA GLU A 8 5.36 8.64 -3.25
C GLU A 8 5.24 7.28 -3.96
N LEU A 9 4.52 6.37 -3.34
CA LEU A 9 4.10 5.11 -3.95
C LEU A 9 2.62 5.19 -4.30
N VAL A 10 2.27 4.84 -5.53
CA VAL A 10 0.89 4.80 -6.00
C VAL A 10 0.49 3.38 -6.34
N GLY A 11 -0.56 2.88 -5.69
CA GLY A 11 -1.26 1.67 -6.06
C GLY A 11 -2.51 2.01 -6.87
N ILE A 12 -2.77 1.25 -7.92
CA ILE A 12 -3.99 1.38 -8.72
C ILE A 12 -4.75 0.06 -8.63
N CYS A 13 -6.02 0.11 -8.23
CA CYS A 13 -6.83 -1.08 -8.15
C CYS A 13 -8.34 -0.82 -8.31
N LYS A 14 -9.10 -1.91 -8.42
CA LYS A 14 -10.56 -1.92 -8.38
C LYS A 14 -11.04 -2.85 -7.29
N PHE A 15 -12.03 -2.43 -6.53
CA PHE A 15 -12.69 -3.35 -5.62
C PHE A 15 -13.50 -4.38 -6.42
N LYS A 16 -13.56 -5.60 -5.90
CA LYS A 16 -14.34 -6.70 -6.46
C LYS A 16 -15.53 -6.98 -5.55
N GLU A 17 -16.49 -7.75 -6.03
CA GLU A 17 -17.68 -8.15 -5.27
C GLU A 17 -17.32 -8.77 -3.90
N GLY A 18 -16.26 -9.57 -3.82
CA GLY A 18 -15.77 -10.14 -2.55
C GLY A 18 -15.23 -9.11 -1.55
N HIS A 19 -15.00 -7.86 -1.97
CA HIS A 19 -14.58 -6.75 -1.11
C HIS A 19 -15.75 -5.87 -0.64
N GLN A 20 -16.98 -6.28 -0.93
CA GLN A 20 -18.18 -5.55 -0.59
C GLN A 20 -18.53 -5.67 0.90
N SER A 21 -18.98 -4.57 1.49
CA SER A 21 -19.63 -4.52 2.81
C SER A 21 -21.13 -4.33 2.62
N PHE A 22 -21.59 -3.08 2.48
CA PHE A 22 -22.96 -2.78 2.08
C PHE A 22 -23.08 -2.81 0.56
N PRO A 23 -24.29 -3.02 0.00
CA PRO A 23 -24.48 -3.03 -1.45
C PRO A 23 -23.84 -1.85 -2.16
N GLY A 24 -22.96 -2.12 -3.11
CA GLY A 24 -22.22 -1.13 -3.88
C GLY A 24 -21.10 -0.39 -3.12
N ARG A 25 -20.75 -0.82 -1.91
CA ARG A 25 -19.75 -0.18 -1.05
C ARG A 25 -18.61 -1.12 -0.68
N GLY A 26 -17.39 -0.67 -0.87
CA GLY A 26 -16.19 -1.38 -0.44
C GLY A 26 -16.09 -1.45 1.08
N HIS A 27 -15.59 -2.59 1.58
CA HIS A 27 -15.39 -2.81 3.02
C HIS A 27 -14.27 -1.91 3.57
N GLY A 28 -14.53 -1.24 4.69
CA GLY A 28 -13.55 -0.36 5.34
C GLY A 28 -12.26 -1.06 5.75
N GLY A 29 -12.34 -2.33 6.17
CA GLY A 29 -11.16 -3.14 6.46
C GLY A 29 -10.28 -3.40 5.23
N VAL A 30 -10.87 -3.58 4.05
CA VAL A 30 -10.11 -3.71 2.79
C VAL A 30 -9.40 -2.39 2.46
N SER A 31 -10.09 -1.26 2.64
CA SER A 31 -9.48 0.07 2.49
C SER A 31 -8.28 0.28 3.44
N ALA A 32 -8.42 -0.16 4.70
CA ALA A 32 -7.33 -0.11 5.67
C ALA A 32 -6.14 -0.98 5.26
N ALA A 33 -6.40 -2.21 4.79
CA ALA A 33 -5.36 -3.13 4.32
C ALA A 33 -4.59 -2.56 3.11
N LEU A 34 -5.28 -1.96 2.15
CA LEU A 34 -4.64 -1.31 1.01
C LEU A 34 -3.76 -0.13 1.42
N LEU A 35 -4.22 0.67 2.37
CA LEU A 35 -3.45 1.80 2.90
C LEU A 35 -2.24 1.32 3.70
N ASP A 36 -2.40 0.31 4.54
CA ASP A 36 -1.30 -0.30 5.30
C ASP A 36 -0.19 -0.81 4.38
N GLU A 37 -0.56 -1.59 3.39
CA GLU A 37 0.36 -2.15 2.40
C GLU A 37 1.07 -1.04 1.60
N THR A 38 0.33 -0.03 1.13
CA THR A 38 0.91 1.04 0.31
C THR A 38 1.85 1.93 1.12
N ILE A 39 1.50 2.28 2.35
CA ILE A 39 2.38 3.07 3.24
C ILE A 39 3.63 2.26 3.59
N GLY A 40 3.46 0.99 3.98
CA GLY A 40 4.58 0.13 4.34
C GLY A 40 5.58 -0.05 3.20
N ARG A 41 5.09 -0.29 1.98
CA ARG A 41 5.91 -0.43 0.77
C ARG A 41 6.60 0.87 0.34
N ALA A 42 6.03 2.03 0.62
CA ALA A 42 6.66 3.30 0.29
C ALA A 42 8.05 3.48 0.96
N ALA A 43 8.32 2.77 2.04
CA ALA A 43 9.63 2.76 2.68
C ALA A 43 10.72 2.10 1.82
N ALA A 44 10.36 1.15 0.96
CA ALA A 44 11.28 0.43 0.09
C ALA A 44 11.77 1.26 -1.11
N ILE A 45 11.12 2.38 -1.45
CA ILE A 45 11.53 3.26 -2.58
C ILE A 45 13.00 3.69 -2.44
N ASN A 46 13.41 4.10 -1.24
CA ASN A 46 14.77 4.56 -0.99
C ASN A 46 15.70 3.45 -0.47
N ASN A 47 15.15 2.35 -0.01
CA ASN A 47 15.89 1.22 0.53
C ASN A 47 15.11 -0.09 0.30
N PRO A 48 15.38 -0.81 -0.79
CA PRO A 48 14.66 -2.04 -1.16
C PRO A 48 14.68 -3.15 -0.10
N ASP A 49 15.68 -3.12 0.78
CA ASP A 49 15.82 -4.09 1.86
C ASP A 49 15.11 -3.67 3.17
N LEU A 50 14.42 -2.53 3.14
CA LEU A 50 13.70 -2.01 4.29
C LEU A 50 12.31 -2.63 4.39
N TRP A 51 12.14 -3.44 5.42
CA TRP A 51 10.87 -4.07 5.79
C TRP A 51 10.36 -3.53 7.11
N GLY A 52 9.06 -3.50 7.27
CA GLY A 52 8.44 -3.02 8.50
C GLY A 52 7.20 -3.81 8.89
N VAL A 53 7.05 -4.00 10.20
CA VAL A 53 5.84 -4.58 10.78
C VAL A 53 4.98 -3.46 11.34
N THR A 54 3.72 -3.45 10.96
CA THR A 54 2.75 -2.46 11.40
C THR A 54 2.51 -2.56 12.91
N ILE A 55 2.70 -1.48 13.63
CA ILE A 55 2.41 -1.39 15.06
C ILE A 55 1.21 -0.50 15.36
N GLU A 56 0.89 0.40 14.43
CA GLU A 56 -0.27 1.28 14.56
C GLU A 56 -0.73 1.71 13.17
N LEU A 57 -2.03 1.64 12.92
CA LEU A 57 -2.68 2.20 11.75
C LEU A 57 -3.94 2.95 12.16
N SER A 58 -3.97 4.24 11.89
CA SER A 58 -5.14 5.09 12.14
C SER A 58 -5.76 5.52 10.82
N THR A 59 -7.03 5.22 10.62
CA THR A 59 -7.77 5.55 9.40
C THR A 59 -8.92 6.51 9.66
N LYS A 60 -9.18 7.39 8.71
CA LYS A 60 -10.35 8.28 8.70
C LYS A 60 -11.11 8.11 7.40
N TYR A 61 -12.36 7.67 7.51
CA TYR A 61 -13.27 7.46 6.39
C TYR A 61 -14.12 8.70 6.17
N ARG A 62 -13.93 9.36 5.05
CA ARG A 62 -14.62 10.61 4.70
C ARG A 62 -15.73 10.40 3.68
N LYS A 63 -15.51 9.47 2.75
CA LYS A 63 -16.44 9.10 1.68
C LYS A 63 -16.44 7.60 1.50
N PRO A 64 -17.57 7.00 1.07
CA PRO A 64 -17.60 5.59 0.75
C PRO A 64 -16.75 5.29 -0.49
N VAL A 65 -16.05 4.19 -0.45
CA VAL A 65 -15.31 3.67 -1.63
C VAL A 65 -16.28 2.82 -2.46
N PRO A 66 -16.51 3.13 -3.75
CA PRO A 66 -17.39 2.34 -4.60
C PRO A 66 -16.73 1.02 -5.01
N LEU A 67 -17.55 0.04 -5.42
CA LEU A 67 -17.04 -1.19 -6.05
C LEU A 67 -16.65 -0.97 -7.51
N GLU A 68 -17.30 -0.01 -8.16
CA GLU A 68 -17.05 0.31 -9.55
C GLU A 68 -16.03 1.45 -9.67
N GLY A 69 -15.25 1.36 -10.74
CA GLY A 69 -14.23 2.37 -11.04
C GLY A 69 -12.88 2.02 -10.42
N GLU A 70 -11.86 2.66 -10.95
CA GLU A 70 -10.49 2.52 -10.52
C GLU A 70 -10.20 3.52 -9.41
N ILE A 71 -9.64 3.03 -8.32
CA ILE A 71 -9.17 3.87 -7.22
C ILE A 71 -7.65 3.93 -7.21
N LYS A 72 -7.11 5.04 -6.76
CA LYS A 72 -5.68 5.21 -6.51
C LYS A 72 -5.43 5.24 -5.01
N ILE A 73 -4.39 4.56 -4.58
CA ILE A 73 -3.91 4.57 -3.20
C ILE A 73 -2.53 5.19 -3.22
N VAL A 74 -2.35 6.29 -2.51
CA VAL A 74 -1.06 6.97 -2.42
C VAL A 74 -0.50 6.76 -1.03
N GLY A 75 0.77 6.37 -0.95
CA GLY A 75 1.50 6.21 0.30
C GLY A 75 2.81 6.98 0.27
N ARG A 76 3.21 7.54 1.41
CA ARG A 76 4.48 8.27 1.56
C ARG A 76 5.04 8.14 2.96
N ILE A 77 6.37 8.12 3.06
CA ILE A 77 7.04 8.15 4.35
C ILE A 77 7.19 9.60 4.82
N THR A 78 6.81 9.85 6.06
CA THR A 78 6.85 11.19 6.67
C THR A 78 7.95 11.33 7.71
N LYS A 79 8.39 10.21 8.29
CA LYS A 79 9.46 10.17 9.28
C LYS A 79 10.14 8.82 9.30
N GLU A 80 11.45 8.83 9.45
CA GLU A 80 12.24 7.62 9.55
C GLU A 80 13.31 7.77 10.65
N THR A 81 13.53 6.70 11.39
CA THR A 81 14.56 6.55 12.40
C THR A 81 15.29 5.22 12.21
N ASN A 82 16.30 4.93 13.02
CA ASN A 82 17.03 3.66 12.94
C ASN A 82 16.13 2.42 13.21
N ARG A 83 15.06 2.58 13.98
CA ARG A 83 14.22 1.46 14.45
C ARG A 83 12.83 1.43 13.87
N MET A 84 12.34 2.54 13.34
CA MET A 84 10.96 2.66 12.89
C MET A 84 10.79 3.72 11.81
N PHE A 85 9.68 3.64 11.10
CA PHE A 85 9.22 4.71 10.22
C PHE A 85 7.73 4.99 10.40
N GLU A 86 7.33 6.16 10.00
CA GLU A 86 5.95 6.62 9.98
C GLU A 86 5.61 7.09 8.56
N GLY A 87 4.38 6.88 8.16
CA GLY A 87 3.90 7.30 6.87
C GLY A 87 2.43 7.69 6.87
N THR A 88 2.01 8.30 5.78
CA THR A 88 0.61 8.65 5.51
C THR A 88 0.18 8.10 4.17
N GLY A 89 -1.13 7.90 4.02
CA GLY A 89 -1.70 7.45 2.76
C GLY A 89 -3.12 7.93 2.57
N GLU A 90 -3.57 7.86 1.33
CA GLU A 90 -4.89 8.31 0.88
C GLU A 90 -5.46 7.36 -0.16
N ILE A 91 -6.78 7.13 -0.10
CA ILE A 91 -7.52 6.53 -1.20
C ILE A 91 -8.23 7.64 -1.96
N ILE A 92 -7.93 7.73 -3.25
CA ILE A 92 -8.47 8.72 -4.17
C ILE A 92 -9.45 8.04 -5.11
N LEU A 93 -10.66 8.58 -5.19
CA LEU A 93 -11.74 8.10 -6.05
C LEU A 93 -11.51 8.52 -7.51
N PRO A 94 -12.23 7.89 -8.48
CA PRO A 94 -12.13 8.25 -9.89
C PRO A 94 -12.41 9.74 -10.20
N ASN A 95 -13.20 10.40 -9.36
CA ASN A 95 -13.51 11.82 -9.49
C ASN A 95 -12.46 12.75 -8.82
N GLY A 96 -11.38 12.21 -8.29
CA GLY A 96 -10.33 12.95 -7.59
C GLY A 96 -10.58 13.22 -6.11
N ASP A 97 -11.72 12.81 -5.56
CA ASP A 97 -12.02 12.99 -4.14
C ASP A 97 -11.19 12.06 -3.25
N VAL A 98 -10.69 12.56 -2.13
CA VAL A 98 -10.07 11.73 -1.10
C VAL A 98 -11.16 11.08 -0.24
N ALA A 99 -11.27 9.76 -0.34
CA ALA A 99 -12.28 8.99 0.39
C ALA A 99 -11.81 8.54 1.77
N VAL A 100 -10.57 8.08 1.87
CA VAL A 100 -9.99 7.57 3.11
C VAL A 100 -8.59 8.13 3.27
N THR A 101 -8.22 8.50 4.50
CA THR A 101 -6.84 8.86 4.85
C THR A 101 -6.32 7.96 5.96
N ALA A 102 -5.02 7.69 5.96
CA ALA A 102 -4.39 6.90 7.02
C ALA A 102 -3.06 7.51 7.47
N LYS A 103 -2.70 7.14 8.72
CA LYS A 103 -1.35 7.29 9.27
C LYS A 103 -0.91 5.94 9.82
N GLY A 104 0.27 5.49 9.42
CA GLY A 104 0.86 4.23 9.86
C GLY A 104 2.16 4.44 10.61
N ARG A 105 2.45 3.54 11.55
CA ARG A 105 3.73 3.42 12.25
C ARG A 105 4.22 1.98 12.16
N TYR A 106 5.49 1.81 11.84
CA TYR A 106 6.08 0.53 11.52
C TYR A 106 7.42 0.36 12.25
N ILE A 107 7.65 -0.82 12.80
CA ILE A 107 8.97 -1.20 13.33
C ILE A 107 9.76 -1.84 12.19
N LYS A 108 10.97 -1.35 11.95
CA LYS A 108 11.92 -1.96 11.02
C LYS A 108 12.35 -3.32 11.51
N MET A 109 12.28 -4.31 10.64
CA MET A 109 12.62 -5.68 10.97
C MET A 109 13.22 -6.38 9.74
N PRO A 110 14.29 -7.20 9.93
CA PRO A 110 14.79 -8.04 8.84
C PRO A 110 13.70 -8.99 8.35
N ILE A 111 13.64 -9.22 7.05
CA ILE A 111 12.60 -10.04 6.43
C ILE A 111 12.57 -11.47 6.99
N GLU A 112 13.71 -12.01 7.34
CA GLU A 112 13.85 -13.37 7.91
C GLU A 112 13.20 -13.51 9.30
N LYS A 113 12.92 -12.36 9.97
CA LYS A 113 12.19 -12.32 11.25
C LYS A 113 10.71 -12.09 11.07
N ILE A 114 10.30 -11.55 9.92
CA ILE A 114 8.90 -11.24 9.60
C ILE A 114 8.21 -12.46 8.99
N ALA A 115 8.86 -13.13 8.07
CA ALA A 115 8.30 -14.24 7.32
C ALA A 115 9.09 -15.52 7.55
N ASN A 116 8.37 -16.62 7.82
CA ASN A 116 8.93 -17.96 7.72
C ASN A 116 8.98 -18.32 6.23
N PHE A 117 10.08 -17.97 5.58
CA PHE A 117 10.36 -18.53 4.26
C PHE A 117 10.75 -19.99 4.47
N ASP A 118 9.82 -20.91 4.20
CA ASP A 118 10.21 -22.28 3.92
C ASP A 118 11.18 -22.24 2.74
N THR A 119 12.28 -22.99 2.84
CA THR A 119 13.42 -22.98 1.94
C THR A 119 13.14 -23.44 0.50
N ASN A 120 11.90 -23.40 0.06
CA ASN A 120 11.48 -23.61 -1.33
C ASN A 120 11.68 -22.31 -2.12
N GLU A 121 12.66 -22.33 -3.02
CA GLU A 121 13.02 -21.21 -3.89
C GLU A 121 11.82 -20.60 -4.66
N GLU A 122 10.78 -21.38 -4.95
CA GLU A 122 9.57 -20.93 -5.63
C GLU A 122 8.76 -19.88 -4.85
N THR A 123 8.74 -19.91 -3.51
CA THR A 123 7.99 -18.95 -2.69
C THR A 123 8.70 -17.61 -2.52
N SER A 124 10.02 -17.57 -2.67
CA SER A 124 10.78 -16.32 -2.54
C SER A 124 10.62 -15.41 -3.76
N GLU A 125 10.50 -15.98 -4.96
CA GLU A 125 10.35 -15.20 -6.21
C GLU A 125 8.98 -14.50 -6.31
N GLU A 126 7.92 -15.04 -5.71
CA GLU A 126 6.59 -14.43 -5.72
C GLU A 126 6.49 -13.16 -4.85
N TRP A 127 7.36 -13.00 -3.86
CA TRP A 127 7.34 -11.86 -2.94
C TRP A 127 8.19 -10.67 -3.38
N PHE A 128 9.13 -10.89 -4.27
CA PHE A 128 9.94 -9.81 -4.82
C PHE A 128 9.33 -9.30 -6.13
N PRO A 129 9.10 -7.99 -6.26
CA PRO A 129 8.55 -7.45 -7.49
C PRO A 129 9.55 -7.68 -8.64
N ASN A 130 9.24 -8.60 -9.52
CA ASN A 130 9.93 -8.74 -10.78
C ASN A 130 9.34 -7.73 -11.76
N LEU A 131 10.09 -6.67 -12.06
CA LEU A 131 9.77 -5.76 -13.16
C LEU A 131 9.74 -6.56 -14.46
N LYS A 132 8.62 -6.49 -15.16
CA LYS A 132 8.48 -7.07 -16.49
C LYS A 132 8.76 -6.00 -17.55
N ASP A 133 9.37 -6.35 -18.66
CA ASP A 133 9.58 -5.44 -19.77
C ASP A 133 8.27 -4.84 -20.35
N THR A 134 7.13 -5.46 -19.99
CA THR A 134 5.78 -5.00 -20.35
C THR A 134 5.14 -4.06 -19.34
N ASP A 135 5.79 -3.82 -18.21
CA ASP A 135 5.22 -2.93 -17.18
C ASP A 135 5.26 -1.47 -17.67
N PRO A 136 4.17 -0.72 -17.50
CA PRO A 136 4.12 0.66 -17.95
C PRO A 136 5.13 1.50 -17.16
N THR A 137 5.87 2.34 -17.87
CA THR A 137 6.86 3.27 -17.30
C THR A 137 6.25 4.62 -16.95
N GLU A 138 5.03 4.89 -17.40
CA GLU A 138 4.29 6.13 -17.16
C GLU A 138 2.85 5.80 -16.77
N ILE A 139 2.30 6.56 -15.83
CA ILE A 139 0.89 6.50 -15.41
C ILE A 139 0.29 7.91 -15.36
N GLU A 140 -1.00 8.04 -15.69
CA GLU A 140 -1.77 9.26 -15.45
C GLU A 140 -2.27 9.26 -13.99
N LEU A 141 -1.97 10.35 -13.29
CA LEU A 141 -2.39 10.59 -11.91
C LEU A 141 -3.63 11.47 -11.82
#